data_17b5e3a5042aabef25a46d4998a070e8
#
_entry.id   17b5e3a5042aabef25a46d4998a070e8
#
_cell.length_a   1.000
_cell.length_b   1.000
_cell.length_c   1.000
_cell.angle_alpha   90.00
_cell.angle_beta   90.00
_cell.angle_gamma   90.00
#
_symmetry.space_group_name_H-M   'P 1'
#
loop_
_entity.id
_entity.type
_entity.pdbx_description
1 polymer ?
#
loop_
_entity_poly.entity_id
_entity_poly.type
_entity_poly.pdbx_seq_one_letter_code
_entity_poly.pdbx_strand_id
1 'polypeptide(L)'
;MNLLLHTARIDEDLVILDLRSDSYFCAPRAFAEDNASPEPGTDLSRMVETALRAAGVEVPQGWRALDPPELAPARSDTYEPHRAVVGGGSYARLDANLRRAWRYASRVSFERLFDFPHRSLMSLTDGLAEARARLDRPSTDLRAWSQAFDVWSPWWPYQGECLYRAYVRLKFLHAGGHDAHWVFGVRLWPFQAHCWLQVGDLVIGDRVHRVRAFTPIMVA
;
A
#
# COMPACT_ATOMS: atom_id res chain seq x y z
N MET A 1 7.54 6.94 21.19
CA MET A 1 7.00 6.56 19.86
C MET A 1 8.14 6.77 18.87
N ASN A 2 8.71 5.68 18.34
CA ASN A 2 9.80 5.81 17.37
C ASN A 2 9.25 6.38 16.07
N LEU A 3 9.75 7.52 15.66
CA LEU A 3 9.40 8.13 14.37
C LEU A 3 10.16 7.38 13.28
N LEU A 4 9.40 6.69 12.43
CA LEU A 4 9.94 5.91 11.32
C LEU A 4 9.76 6.71 10.02
N LEU A 5 10.85 6.97 9.33
CA LEU A 5 10.88 7.56 8.00
C LEU A 5 11.21 6.45 7.00
N HIS A 6 10.27 6.15 6.12
CA HIS A 6 10.49 5.16 5.08
C HIS A 6 11.25 5.77 3.92
N THR A 7 12.15 5.01 3.31
CA THR A 7 12.98 5.51 2.22
C THR A 7 12.94 4.60 1.00
N ALA A 8 13.16 5.19 -0.17
CA ALA A 8 13.39 4.47 -1.41
C ALA A 8 14.45 5.20 -2.23
N ARG A 9 15.36 4.43 -2.83
CA ARG A 9 16.29 4.91 -3.82
C ARG A 9 15.71 4.71 -5.22
N ILE A 10 15.68 5.76 -6.02
CA ILE A 10 15.28 5.74 -7.44
C ILE A 10 16.41 6.37 -8.24
N ASP A 11 17.15 5.56 -8.95
CA ASP A 11 18.40 5.97 -9.63
C ASP A 11 19.37 6.66 -8.66
N GLU A 12 19.64 7.94 -8.86
CA GLU A 12 20.48 8.76 -7.98
C GLU A 12 19.71 9.52 -6.90
N ASP A 13 18.39 9.44 -6.91
CA ASP A 13 17.52 10.22 -6.04
C ASP A 13 17.12 9.43 -4.79
N LEU A 14 16.94 10.14 -3.67
CA LEU A 14 16.38 9.61 -2.44
C LEU A 14 14.97 10.14 -2.24
N VAL A 15 13.99 9.24 -2.10
CA VAL A 15 12.63 9.58 -1.71
C VAL A 15 12.39 9.18 -0.26
N ILE A 16 11.77 10.06 0.50
CA ILE A 16 11.47 9.88 1.93
C ILE A 16 9.96 10.02 2.12
N LEU A 17 9.35 9.09 2.85
CA LEU A 17 7.94 9.15 3.27
C LEU A 17 7.89 9.35 4.79
N ASP A 18 7.31 10.46 5.21
CA ASP A 18 6.94 10.71 6.61
C ASP A 18 5.46 10.37 6.83
N LEU A 19 5.20 9.29 7.56
CA LEU A 19 3.84 8.82 7.85
C LEU A 19 3.04 9.76 8.76
N ARG A 20 3.73 10.59 9.53
CA ARG A 20 3.08 11.51 10.46
C ARG A 20 2.42 12.68 9.75
N SER A 21 3.13 13.22 8.76
CA SER A 21 2.66 14.36 7.97
C SER A 21 2.00 13.94 6.65
N ASP A 22 1.97 12.61 6.34
CA ASP A 22 1.55 12.05 5.06
C ASP A 22 2.26 12.71 3.87
N SER A 23 3.55 13.02 4.07
CA SER A 23 4.32 13.84 3.11
C SER A 23 5.46 13.05 2.51
N TYR A 24 5.72 13.33 1.23
CA TYR A 24 6.87 12.81 0.51
C TYR A 24 7.89 13.92 0.27
N PHE A 25 9.14 13.60 0.50
CA PHE A 25 10.29 14.49 0.20
C PHE A 25 11.19 13.79 -0.80
N CYS A 26 11.77 14.57 -1.70
CA CYS A 26 12.76 14.08 -2.66
C CYS A 26 14.07 14.85 -2.47
N ALA A 27 15.17 14.11 -2.33
CA ALA A 27 16.52 14.66 -2.41
C ALA A 27 17.12 14.24 -3.76
N PRO A 28 17.09 15.11 -4.77
CA PRO A 28 17.65 14.82 -6.08
C PRO A 28 19.16 14.64 -6.00
N ARG A 29 19.67 13.65 -6.75
CA ARG A 29 21.10 13.34 -6.85
C ARG A 29 21.77 13.05 -5.49
N ALA A 30 21.00 12.55 -4.51
CA ALA A 30 21.55 12.20 -3.20
C ALA A 30 22.63 11.10 -3.27
N PHE A 31 22.61 10.28 -4.32
CA PHE A 31 23.55 9.20 -4.60
C PHE A 31 24.42 9.44 -5.85
N ALA A 32 24.47 10.68 -6.36
CA ALA A 32 25.31 11.00 -7.52
C ALA A 32 26.80 10.87 -7.16
N GLU A 33 27.60 10.38 -8.09
CA GLU A 33 29.06 10.18 -7.92
C GLU A 33 29.80 11.49 -7.58
N ASP A 34 29.29 12.64 -8.01
CA ASP A 34 29.86 13.97 -7.72
C ASP A 34 29.71 14.39 -6.26
N ASN A 35 28.71 13.90 -5.58
CA ASN A 35 28.59 14.00 -4.13
C ASN A 35 29.49 12.92 -3.58
N ALA A 36 30.71 13.30 -3.13
CA ALA A 36 31.77 12.41 -2.67
C ALA A 36 31.17 11.10 -2.15
N SER A 37 31.40 10.03 -2.92
CA SER A 37 30.73 8.74 -2.73
C SER A 37 30.51 8.49 -1.26
N PRO A 38 29.29 8.24 -0.77
CA PRO A 38 29.14 7.97 0.64
C PRO A 38 30.14 6.88 0.96
N GLU A 39 31.11 7.16 1.83
CA GLU A 39 32.06 6.17 2.34
C GLU A 39 31.27 4.89 2.63
N PRO A 40 31.79 3.70 2.34
CA PRO A 40 31.10 2.45 2.70
C PRO A 40 30.71 2.53 4.16
N GLY A 41 29.41 2.74 4.47
CA GLY A 41 28.89 3.04 5.80
C GLY A 41 28.33 4.46 6.00
N THR A 42 28.19 5.28 4.94
CA THR A 42 27.47 6.55 5.08
C THR A 42 26.06 6.24 5.55
N ASP A 43 25.78 6.63 6.79
CA ASP A 43 24.54 6.38 7.46
C ASP A 43 23.37 7.00 6.67
N LEU A 44 22.45 6.16 6.18
CA LEU A 44 21.22 6.58 5.50
C LEU A 44 20.49 7.68 6.31
N SER A 45 20.58 7.60 7.64
CA SER A 45 20.05 8.60 8.56
C SER A 45 20.65 9.99 8.30
N ARG A 46 21.94 10.10 8.07
CA ARG A 46 22.59 11.39 7.77
C ARG A 46 22.10 11.96 6.44
N MET A 47 21.93 11.12 5.41
CA MET A 47 21.42 11.55 4.11
C MET A 47 20.00 12.08 4.21
N VAL A 48 19.14 11.34 4.93
CA VAL A 48 17.75 11.74 5.20
C VAL A 48 17.70 13.05 5.98
N GLU A 49 18.52 13.19 7.01
CA GLU A 49 18.59 14.42 7.81
C GLU A 49 19.01 15.63 6.97
N THR A 50 20.00 15.46 6.13
CA THR A 50 20.48 16.52 5.21
C THR A 50 19.37 16.91 4.25
N ALA A 51 18.67 15.94 3.66
CA ALA A 51 17.58 16.17 2.73
C ALA A 51 16.40 16.92 3.38
N LEU A 52 15.99 16.50 4.59
CA LEU A 52 14.90 17.15 5.32
C LEU A 52 15.25 18.59 5.71
N ARG A 53 16.46 18.84 6.21
CA ARG A 53 16.94 20.20 6.53
C ARG A 53 16.97 21.09 5.29
N ALA A 54 17.45 20.57 4.15
CA ALA A 54 17.46 21.31 2.89
C ALA A 54 16.04 21.66 2.41
N ALA A 55 15.05 20.81 2.73
CA ALA A 55 13.62 21.05 2.46
C ALA A 55 12.96 21.99 3.51
N GLY A 56 13.70 22.50 4.50
CA GLY A 56 13.16 23.33 5.58
C GLY A 56 12.29 22.55 6.58
N VAL A 57 12.43 21.24 6.62
CA VAL A 57 11.67 20.36 7.52
C VAL A 57 12.48 20.12 8.79
N GLU A 58 11.86 20.37 9.94
CA GLU A 58 12.46 20.06 11.23
C GLU A 58 12.57 18.55 11.43
N VAL A 59 13.78 18.08 11.68
CA VAL A 59 14.04 16.65 11.92
C VAL A 59 13.63 16.32 13.36
N PRO A 60 12.63 15.45 13.55
CA PRO A 60 12.13 15.13 14.87
C PRO A 60 13.16 14.36 15.69
N GLN A 61 13.22 14.58 17.01
CA GLN A 61 14.10 13.80 17.88
C GLN A 61 13.69 12.32 17.92
N GLY A 62 14.69 11.42 17.88
CA GLY A 62 14.47 9.98 17.99
C GLY A 62 13.90 9.30 16.74
N TRP A 63 13.99 9.94 15.58
CA TRP A 63 13.62 9.34 14.31
C TRP A 63 14.64 8.30 13.83
N ARG A 64 14.18 7.40 12.96
CA ARG A 64 15.04 6.41 12.28
C ARG A 64 14.65 6.33 10.82
N ALA A 65 15.65 6.29 9.95
CA ALA A 65 15.44 5.89 8.56
C ALA A 65 15.20 4.37 8.51
N LEU A 66 14.24 3.98 7.69
CA LEU A 66 14.00 2.58 7.35
C LEU A 66 14.48 2.33 5.94
N ASP A 67 15.22 1.26 5.78
CA ASP A 67 15.62 0.75 4.47
C ASP A 67 14.38 0.40 3.63
N PRO A 68 14.52 0.38 2.28
CA PRO A 68 13.48 -0.11 1.41
C PRO A 68 13.00 -1.49 1.84
N PRO A 69 11.69 -1.75 1.78
CA PRO A 69 11.16 -3.04 2.20
C PRO A 69 11.60 -4.15 1.26
N GLU A 70 11.97 -5.30 1.82
CA GLU A 70 12.14 -6.52 1.05
C GLU A 70 10.77 -7.05 0.61
N LEU A 71 10.51 -7.01 -0.69
CA LEU A 71 9.27 -7.47 -1.29
C LEU A 71 9.58 -8.33 -2.52
N ALA A 72 8.89 -9.45 -2.66
CA ALA A 72 8.99 -10.27 -3.85
C ALA A 72 8.56 -9.47 -5.11
N PRO A 73 9.30 -9.55 -6.22
CA PRO A 73 8.90 -8.86 -7.45
C PRO A 73 7.52 -9.30 -7.92
N ALA A 74 6.65 -8.36 -8.24
CA ALA A 74 5.32 -8.64 -8.78
C ALA A 74 5.43 -9.35 -10.14
N ARG A 75 4.81 -10.55 -10.28
CA ARG A 75 4.87 -11.37 -11.50
C ARG A 75 3.51 -11.65 -12.10
N SER A 76 2.47 -11.68 -11.30
CA SER A 76 1.10 -11.98 -11.71
C SER A 76 0.12 -11.06 -10.99
N ASP A 77 -1.11 -11.00 -11.47
CA ASP A 77 -2.18 -10.26 -10.82
C ASP A 77 -3.51 -11.04 -10.81
N THR A 78 -4.44 -10.54 -10.00
CA THR A 78 -5.81 -11.06 -9.96
C THR A 78 -6.75 -10.27 -10.88
N TYR A 79 -6.23 -9.26 -11.59
CA TYR A 79 -7.05 -8.40 -12.43
C TYR A 79 -7.54 -9.17 -13.67
N GLU A 80 -8.85 -9.35 -13.74
CA GLU A 80 -9.50 -9.83 -14.95
C GLU A 80 -10.20 -8.64 -15.63
N PRO A 81 -9.91 -8.37 -16.91
CA PRO A 81 -10.65 -7.35 -17.64
C PRO A 81 -12.13 -7.73 -17.67
N HIS A 82 -13.02 -6.77 -17.47
CA HIS A 82 -14.49 -6.88 -17.33
C HIS A 82 -15.24 -7.79 -18.33
N ARG A 83 -14.55 -8.54 -19.14
CA ARG A 83 -15.14 -9.49 -20.12
C ARG A 83 -15.87 -10.67 -19.49
N ALA A 84 -15.55 -11.00 -18.22
CA ALA A 84 -16.16 -12.14 -17.52
C ALA A 84 -17.57 -11.84 -16.95
N VAL A 85 -17.96 -10.57 -16.85
CA VAL A 85 -19.25 -10.19 -16.26
C VAL A 85 -20.44 -10.42 -17.18
N VAL A 86 -20.22 -10.58 -18.48
CA VAL A 86 -21.29 -10.75 -19.48
C VAL A 86 -21.64 -12.22 -19.78
N GLY A 87 -20.79 -13.15 -19.39
CA GLY A 87 -21.07 -14.58 -19.48
C GLY A 87 -21.86 -15.03 -18.25
N GLY A 88 -23.16 -15.28 -18.39
CA GLY A 88 -24.10 -15.67 -17.34
C GLY A 88 -23.79 -16.98 -16.59
N GLY A 89 -22.58 -17.13 -16.09
CA GLY A 89 -22.10 -18.27 -15.32
C GLY A 89 -21.90 -17.96 -13.85
N SER A 90 -22.75 -18.52 -13.02
CA SER A 90 -22.51 -18.91 -11.62
C SER A 90 -22.18 -17.87 -10.53
N TYR A 91 -22.36 -16.58 -10.74
CA TYR A 91 -22.28 -15.58 -9.65
C TYR A 91 -23.52 -15.57 -8.72
N ALA A 92 -24.49 -16.42 -8.97
CA ALA A 92 -25.79 -16.41 -8.29
C ALA A 92 -25.76 -16.91 -6.84
N ARG A 93 -24.67 -17.48 -6.39
CA ARG A 93 -24.54 -17.92 -4.98
C ARG A 93 -23.27 -17.36 -4.35
N LEU A 94 -23.33 -16.08 -3.99
CA LEU A 94 -22.43 -15.63 -2.95
C LEU A 94 -22.62 -16.51 -1.74
N ASP A 95 -21.62 -17.30 -1.41
CA ASP A 95 -21.56 -18.06 -0.17
C ASP A 95 -21.94 -17.14 1.00
N ALA A 96 -22.53 -17.72 2.05
CA ALA A 96 -22.90 -16.98 3.25
C ALA A 96 -21.72 -16.18 3.84
N ASN A 97 -20.52 -16.73 3.73
CA ASN A 97 -19.27 -16.10 4.16
C ASN A 97 -18.94 -14.86 3.32
N LEU A 98 -19.10 -14.95 2.01
CA LEU A 98 -18.88 -13.81 1.09
C LEU A 98 -19.89 -12.68 1.36
N ARG A 99 -21.17 -13.01 1.61
CA ARG A 99 -22.18 -12.03 1.99
C ARG A 99 -21.88 -11.38 3.35
N ARG A 100 -21.34 -12.15 4.29
CA ARG A 100 -20.92 -11.63 5.60
C ARG A 100 -19.73 -10.69 5.45
N ALA A 101 -18.71 -11.08 4.70
CA ALA A 101 -17.54 -10.26 4.43
C ALA A 101 -17.91 -8.97 3.70
N TRP A 102 -18.81 -9.05 2.72
CA TRP A 102 -19.34 -7.90 2.01
C TRP A 102 -20.07 -6.92 2.95
N ARG A 103 -20.96 -7.41 3.80
CA ARG A 103 -21.64 -6.57 4.81
C ARG A 103 -20.64 -5.91 5.76
N TYR A 104 -19.62 -6.65 6.18
CA TYR A 104 -18.56 -6.12 7.03
C TYR A 104 -17.76 -5.03 6.29
N ALA A 105 -17.31 -5.28 5.08
CA ALA A 105 -16.57 -4.32 4.28
C ALA A 105 -17.43 -3.08 3.95
N SER A 106 -18.73 -3.26 3.66
CA SER A 106 -19.67 -2.17 3.44
C SER A 106 -19.82 -1.29 4.67
N ARG A 107 -19.97 -1.92 5.83
CA ARG A 107 -20.04 -1.20 7.11
C ARG A 107 -18.75 -0.42 7.39
N VAL A 108 -17.60 -1.07 7.27
CA VAL A 108 -16.29 -0.42 7.47
C VAL A 108 -16.11 0.75 6.50
N SER A 109 -16.52 0.59 5.26
CA SER A 109 -16.42 1.66 4.27
C SER A 109 -17.36 2.82 4.54
N PHE A 110 -18.59 2.52 4.93
CA PHE A 110 -19.56 3.56 5.27
C PHE A 110 -19.09 4.34 6.50
N GLU A 111 -18.66 3.66 7.57
CA GLU A 111 -18.10 4.31 8.75
C GLU A 111 -16.84 5.13 8.43
N ARG A 112 -16.04 4.70 7.44
CA ARG A 112 -14.80 5.37 7.05
C ARG A 112 -14.98 6.42 5.95
N LEU A 113 -16.09 6.43 5.23
CA LEU A 113 -16.36 7.44 4.21
C LEU A 113 -16.28 8.87 4.77
N PHE A 114 -16.71 9.05 6.02
CA PHE A 114 -16.68 10.34 6.70
C PHE A 114 -15.36 10.59 7.45
N ASP A 115 -14.68 9.56 7.93
CA ASP A 115 -13.48 9.68 8.74
C ASP A 115 -12.18 9.59 7.90
N PHE A 116 -12.22 8.93 6.75
CA PHE A 116 -11.03 8.62 5.97
C PHE A 116 -10.23 9.86 5.53
N PRO A 117 -10.84 10.96 5.07
CA PRO A 117 -10.11 12.16 4.68
C PRO A 117 -9.33 12.82 5.83
N HIS A 118 -9.66 12.48 7.08
CA HIS A 118 -9.06 13.06 8.28
C HIS A 118 -8.10 12.10 9.00
N ARG A 119 -7.84 10.91 8.45
CA ARG A 119 -6.93 9.93 9.04
C ARG A 119 -5.58 9.96 8.37
N SER A 120 -4.54 10.09 9.18
CA SER A 120 -3.16 9.91 8.74
C SER A 120 -2.91 8.46 8.31
N LEU A 121 -1.98 8.27 7.38
CA LEU A 121 -1.53 6.97 6.93
C LEU A 121 -1.07 6.10 8.10
N MET A 122 -0.39 6.68 9.07
CA MET A 122 0.01 6.02 10.31
C MET A 122 -1.20 5.41 11.05
N SER A 123 -2.30 6.16 11.22
CA SER A 123 -3.49 5.65 11.89
C SER A 123 -4.22 4.54 11.14
N LEU A 124 -4.05 4.47 9.82
CA LEU A 124 -4.61 3.39 9.00
C LEU A 124 -3.79 2.10 9.12
N THR A 125 -2.48 2.22 9.32
CA THR A 125 -1.57 1.08 9.42
C THR A 125 -1.47 0.51 10.84
N ASP A 126 -1.65 1.32 11.87
CA ASP A 126 -1.51 0.92 13.28
C ASP A 126 -2.38 -0.29 13.69
N GLY A 127 -3.58 -0.39 13.16
CA GLY A 127 -4.50 -1.50 13.48
C GLY A 127 -4.29 -2.79 12.67
N LEU A 128 -3.34 -2.81 11.70
CA LEU A 128 -3.20 -3.96 10.81
C LEU A 128 -2.58 -5.17 11.51
N ALA A 129 -1.58 -4.97 12.36
CA ALA A 129 -0.93 -6.06 13.09
C ALA A 129 -1.92 -6.80 14.00
N GLU A 130 -2.79 -6.07 14.72
CA GLU A 130 -3.85 -6.67 15.53
C GLU A 130 -4.91 -7.36 14.66
N ALA A 131 -5.26 -6.77 13.52
CA ALA A 131 -6.19 -7.38 12.58
C ALA A 131 -5.66 -8.71 12.05
N ARG A 132 -4.38 -8.78 11.68
CA ARG A 132 -3.68 -10.00 11.24
C ARG A 132 -3.67 -11.09 12.30
N ALA A 133 -3.39 -10.72 13.55
CA ALA A 133 -3.37 -11.68 14.68
C ALA A 133 -4.72 -12.35 14.93
N ARG A 134 -5.83 -11.79 14.43
CA ARG A 134 -7.19 -12.29 14.58
C ARG A 134 -7.73 -13.03 13.35
N LEU A 135 -6.89 -13.21 12.32
CA LEU A 135 -7.34 -13.89 11.11
C LEU A 135 -7.55 -15.38 11.37
N ASP A 136 -8.74 -15.85 11.04
CA ASP A 136 -9.05 -17.28 10.96
C ASP A 136 -8.43 -17.87 9.67
N ARG A 137 -8.40 -19.21 9.62
CA ARG A 137 -7.98 -19.87 8.37
C ARG A 137 -8.95 -19.52 7.25
N PRO A 138 -8.43 -19.14 6.05
CA PRO A 138 -9.29 -18.82 4.92
C PRO A 138 -10.15 -20.02 4.52
N SER A 139 -11.43 -19.76 4.29
CA SER A 139 -12.40 -20.78 3.88
C SER A 139 -12.47 -20.97 2.36
N THR A 140 -11.84 -20.08 1.59
CA THR A 140 -11.94 -20.02 0.14
C THR A 140 -10.61 -19.60 -0.47
N ASP A 141 -10.50 -19.72 -1.80
CA ASP A 141 -9.33 -19.27 -2.55
C ASP A 141 -9.25 -17.73 -2.60
N LEU A 142 -8.04 -17.19 -2.42
CA LEU A 142 -7.75 -15.75 -2.44
C LEU A 142 -8.19 -15.09 -3.76
N ARG A 143 -7.98 -15.77 -4.91
CA ARG A 143 -8.39 -15.23 -6.22
C ARG A 143 -9.90 -15.11 -6.31
N ALA A 144 -10.65 -16.11 -5.86
CA ALA A 144 -12.11 -16.06 -5.83
C ALA A 144 -12.62 -14.91 -4.95
N TRP A 145 -11.96 -14.66 -3.81
CA TRP A 145 -12.30 -13.52 -2.94
C TRP A 145 -12.00 -12.18 -3.60
N SER A 146 -10.85 -12.05 -4.25
CA SER A 146 -10.50 -10.83 -4.97
C SER A 146 -11.49 -10.55 -6.10
N GLN A 147 -11.84 -11.57 -6.89
CA GLN A 147 -12.83 -11.44 -7.97
C GLN A 147 -14.22 -11.05 -7.45
N ALA A 148 -14.64 -11.62 -6.32
CA ALA A 148 -15.90 -11.23 -5.70
C ALA A 148 -15.91 -9.75 -5.31
N PHE A 149 -14.80 -9.23 -4.81
CA PHE A 149 -14.67 -7.79 -4.54
C PHE A 149 -14.79 -6.97 -5.83
N ASP A 150 -14.13 -7.39 -6.92
CA ASP A 150 -14.16 -6.68 -8.20
C ASP A 150 -15.54 -6.62 -8.82
N VAL A 151 -16.35 -7.69 -8.66
CA VAL A 151 -17.74 -7.71 -9.13
C VAL A 151 -18.62 -6.70 -8.40
N TRP A 152 -18.40 -6.50 -7.10
CA TRP A 152 -19.25 -5.66 -6.28
C TRP A 152 -18.73 -4.23 -6.08
N SER A 153 -17.44 -4.02 -6.22
CA SER A 153 -16.82 -2.71 -6.00
C SER A 153 -17.39 -1.58 -6.89
N PRO A 154 -17.84 -1.79 -8.14
CA PRO A 154 -18.45 -0.75 -8.94
C PRO A 154 -19.75 -0.17 -8.34
N TRP A 155 -20.45 -0.95 -7.52
CA TRP A 155 -21.69 -0.53 -6.85
C TRP A 155 -21.44 0.25 -5.55
N TRP A 156 -20.19 0.44 -5.23
CA TRP A 156 -19.78 1.16 -4.03
C TRP A 156 -20.02 2.66 -4.21
N PRO A 157 -20.58 3.35 -3.22
CA PRO A 157 -20.94 4.76 -3.33
C PRO A 157 -19.74 5.69 -3.49
N TYR A 158 -18.54 5.22 -3.11
CA TYR A 158 -17.31 5.99 -3.21
C TYR A 158 -16.19 5.15 -3.82
N GLN A 159 -15.72 5.56 -5.00
CA GLN A 159 -14.65 4.85 -5.70
C GLN A 159 -13.25 5.23 -5.20
N GLY A 160 -13.10 6.40 -4.60
CA GLY A 160 -11.88 6.85 -3.92
C GLY A 160 -10.58 6.73 -4.72
N GLU A 161 -9.52 7.23 -4.10
CA GLU A 161 -8.14 7.07 -4.58
C GLU A 161 -7.58 5.67 -4.28
N CYS A 162 -6.38 5.38 -4.80
CA CYS A 162 -5.73 4.07 -4.61
C CYS A 162 -5.62 3.67 -3.13
N LEU A 163 -5.34 4.64 -2.25
CA LEU A 163 -5.21 4.44 -0.81
C LEU A 163 -6.50 3.85 -0.20
N TYR A 164 -7.63 4.50 -0.44
CA TYR A 164 -8.92 4.05 0.04
C TYR A 164 -9.32 2.69 -0.54
N ARG A 165 -9.16 2.51 -1.85
CA ARG A 165 -9.52 1.26 -2.54
C ARG A 165 -8.72 0.08 -2.02
N ALA A 166 -7.40 0.24 -1.84
CA ALA A 166 -6.55 -0.81 -1.31
C ALA A 166 -6.91 -1.14 0.14
N TYR A 167 -7.15 -0.12 0.97
CA TYR A 167 -7.55 -0.31 2.37
C TYR A 167 -8.86 -1.09 2.52
N VAL A 168 -9.90 -0.69 1.77
CA VAL A 168 -11.20 -1.38 1.82
C VAL A 168 -11.09 -2.81 1.33
N ARG A 169 -10.33 -3.04 0.26
CA ARG A 169 -10.06 -4.39 -0.24
C ARG A 169 -9.32 -5.23 0.81
N LEU A 170 -8.31 -4.67 1.47
CA LEU A 170 -7.59 -5.38 2.54
C LEU A 170 -8.55 -5.78 3.67
N LYS A 171 -9.43 -4.89 4.11
CA LYS A 171 -10.45 -5.21 5.13
C LYS A 171 -11.42 -6.29 4.65
N PHE A 172 -11.77 -6.29 3.38
CA PHE A 172 -12.59 -7.35 2.80
C PHE A 172 -11.86 -8.71 2.79
N LEU A 173 -10.59 -8.72 2.42
CA LEU A 173 -9.74 -9.92 2.47
C LEU A 173 -9.63 -10.45 3.90
N HIS A 174 -9.34 -9.59 4.87
CA HIS A 174 -9.29 -9.97 6.29
C HIS A 174 -10.60 -10.61 6.79
N ALA A 175 -11.76 -10.10 6.36
CA ALA A 175 -13.04 -10.71 6.71
C ALA A 175 -13.22 -12.13 6.14
N GLY A 176 -12.44 -12.50 5.14
CA GLY A 176 -12.34 -13.84 4.56
C GLY A 176 -11.20 -14.69 5.13
N GLY A 177 -10.43 -14.17 6.07
CA GLY A 177 -9.27 -14.87 6.63
C GLY A 177 -8.01 -14.77 5.76
N HIS A 178 -8.03 -13.94 4.71
CA HIS A 178 -6.88 -13.72 3.84
C HIS A 178 -6.11 -12.49 4.28
N ASP A 179 -4.79 -12.57 4.32
CA ASP A 179 -3.92 -11.44 4.50
C ASP A 179 -3.24 -11.03 3.20
N ALA A 180 -2.81 -9.78 3.13
CA ALA A 180 -2.02 -9.24 2.04
C ALA A 180 -1.13 -8.11 2.56
N HIS A 181 0.04 -7.96 1.99
CA HIS A 181 0.86 -6.78 2.20
C HIS A 181 0.22 -5.56 1.54
N TRP A 182 0.09 -4.47 2.28
CA TRP A 182 -0.29 -3.18 1.73
C TRP A 182 0.98 -2.43 1.36
N VAL A 183 1.27 -2.40 0.07
CA VAL A 183 2.52 -1.86 -0.48
C VAL A 183 2.28 -0.42 -0.93
N PHE A 184 3.20 0.45 -0.54
CA PHE A 184 3.27 1.84 -1.01
C PHE A 184 4.50 1.97 -1.89
N GLY A 185 4.32 2.53 -3.06
CA GLY A 185 5.38 2.72 -4.03
C GLY A 185 5.37 4.12 -4.61
N VAL A 186 6.55 4.56 -5.04
CA VAL A 186 6.78 5.86 -5.63
C VAL A 186 7.50 5.73 -6.96
N ARG A 187 7.29 6.69 -7.84
CA ARG A 187 8.10 6.92 -9.02
C ARG A 187 8.40 8.40 -9.18
N LEU A 188 9.48 8.71 -9.84
CA LEU A 188 9.91 10.09 -10.12
C LEU A 188 9.75 10.42 -11.61
N TRP A 189 9.70 11.70 -11.87
CA TRP A 189 9.75 12.36 -13.18
C TRP A 189 8.69 11.91 -14.19
N PRO A 190 7.38 12.24 -13.97
CA PRO A 190 6.86 13.04 -12.85
C PRO A 190 6.68 12.22 -11.57
N PHE A 191 6.74 12.88 -10.40
CA PHE A 191 6.45 12.24 -9.12
C PHE A 191 5.03 11.70 -9.09
N GLN A 192 4.92 10.44 -8.70
CA GLN A 192 3.65 9.80 -8.41
C GLN A 192 3.82 8.81 -7.25
N ALA A 193 2.84 8.79 -6.36
CA ALA A 193 2.68 7.76 -5.34
C ALA A 193 1.50 6.84 -5.69
N HIS A 194 1.65 5.57 -5.41
CA HIS A 194 0.63 4.57 -5.62
C HIS A 194 0.68 3.52 -4.51
N CYS A 195 -0.45 2.90 -4.21
CA CYS A 195 -0.46 1.76 -3.30
C CYS A 195 -1.33 0.62 -3.83
N TRP A 196 -0.94 -0.60 -3.48
CA TRP A 196 -1.60 -1.83 -3.92
C TRP A 196 -1.51 -2.90 -2.86
N LEU A 197 -2.20 -4.02 -3.08
CA LEU A 197 -2.09 -5.21 -2.24
C LEU A 197 -1.27 -6.29 -2.96
N GLN A 198 -0.44 -7.01 -2.20
CA GLN A 198 0.41 -8.07 -2.75
C GLN A 198 0.55 -9.25 -1.79
N VAL A 199 0.51 -10.48 -2.32
CA VAL A 199 0.80 -11.72 -1.60
C VAL A 199 1.87 -12.49 -2.37
N GLY A 200 3.08 -12.56 -1.82
CA GLY A 200 4.22 -13.09 -2.57
C GLY A 200 4.47 -12.28 -3.84
N ASP A 201 4.40 -12.90 -5.01
CA ASP A 201 4.53 -12.26 -6.33
C ASP A 201 3.20 -11.90 -7.00
N LEU A 202 2.07 -12.17 -6.31
CA LEU A 202 0.71 -11.92 -6.81
C LEU A 202 0.20 -10.56 -6.38
N VAL A 203 -0.10 -9.69 -7.32
CA VAL A 203 -0.77 -8.39 -7.13
C VAL A 203 -2.29 -8.60 -7.06
N ILE A 204 -2.93 -7.98 -6.07
CA ILE A 204 -4.37 -8.15 -5.84
C ILE A 204 -5.12 -6.86 -6.19
N GLY A 205 -6.02 -6.97 -7.16
CA GLY A 205 -6.93 -5.90 -7.57
C GLY A 205 -6.29 -4.73 -8.30
N ASP A 206 -5.04 -4.90 -8.74
CA ASP A 206 -4.35 -3.97 -9.64
C ASP A 206 -3.59 -4.77 -10.71
N ARG A 207 -3.02 -4.10 -11.68
CA ARG A 207 -2.29 -4.72 -12.79
C ARG A 207 -0.80 -4.78 -12.50
N VAL A 208 -0.20 -5.94 -12.75
CA VAL A 208 1.23 -6.17 -12.53
C VAL A 208 2.13 -5.17 -13.29
N HIS A 209 1.77 -4.84 -14.53
CA HIS A 209 2.54 -3.87 -15.33
C HIS A 209 2.48 -2.44 -14.79
N ARG A 210 1.39 -2.09 -14.09
CA ARG A 210 1.24 -0.79 -13.45
C ARG A 210 2.11 -0.71 -12.21
N VAL A 211 2.01 -1.68 -11.31
CA VAL A 211 2.75 -1.64 -10.04
C VAL A 211 4.26 -1.74 -10.22
N ARG A 212 4.72 -2.42 -11.28
CA ARG A 212 6.15 -2.49 -11.65
C ARG A 212 6.76 -1.14 -12.02
N ALA A 213 5.97 -0.13 -12.33
CA ALA A 213 6.44 1.22 -12.60
C ALA A 213 6.77 2.02 -11.33
N PHE A 214 6.53 1.43 -10.15
CA PHE A 214 6.75 2.08 -8.86
C PHE A 214 7.80 1.31 -8.06
N THR A 215 8.68 2.04 -7.40
CA THR A 215 9.63 1.50 -6.42
C THR A 215 8.95 1.42 -5.06
N PRO A 216 8.86 0.26 -4.41
CA PRO A 216 8.32 0.14 -3.06
C PRO A 216 9.10 1.00 -2.07
N ILE A 217 8.38 1.76 -1.24
CA ILE A 217 8.94 2.61 -0.19
C ILE A 217 8.51 2.15 1.21
N MET A 218 7.32 1.56 1.30
CA MET A 218 6.78 1.04 2.57
C MET A 218 5.91 -0.19 2.31
N VAL A 219 5.93 -1.12 3.25
CA VAL A 219 5.01 -2.27 3.33
C VAL A 219 4.38 -2.30 4.72
N ALA A 220 3.06 -2.35 4.76
CA ALA A 220 2.25 -2.45 5.97
C ALA A 220 1.43 -3.73 5.99
#